data_a4748cc026652daf912eed85283c81ab
#
_entry.id   a4748cc026652daf912eed85283c81ab
#
_cell.length_a   1.000
_cell.length_b   1.000
_cell.length_c   1.000
_cell.angle_alpha   90.00
_cell.angle_beta   90.00
_cell.angle_gamma   90.00
#
_symmetry.space_group_name_H-M   'P 1'
#
loop_
_entity.id
_entity.type
_entity.pdbx_description
1 polymer ?
#
loop_
_entity_poly.entity_id
_entity_poly.type
_entity_poly.pdbx_seq_one_letter_code
_entity_poly.pdbx_strand_id
1 'polypeptide(L)'
;AVEWVNALQTLCESTGNWGIPATISVDPNHISHTIDQNSLASTFSVEDAFNLGVEHAKQYRAVGVTMLLGPQIGIGTEPLMTRATGAYTEDPALARDLADAYISGLQSTWAEDGTDLGWGEDSVYAIAKHYVGDGAPEGGRNDHMDAGKFDVFPGYNFEAHLIPFFDAAFNLKGSMTKEAGVMPNYAISYSRDGSLGELVGGAYSHYKMGLLTENNYQGFILTDWQITNDGQQTYGVEEYTTAERYALLYMSGVHQVGGSSDNDAAAEGYELVVDELGEEEAEAILRNAAYHFLLSQFQCGLYENPYIDLDAAYEVVWNN
;
A
#
# COMPACT_ATOMS: atom_id res chain seq x y z
N ALA A 1 13.92 -13.68 13.10
CA ALA A 1 13.30 -13.24 11.83
C ALA A 1 13.99 -13.91 10.64
N VAL A 2 15.30 -13.67 10.42
CA VAL A 2 16.06 -14.15 9.22
C VAL A 2 15.95 -15.67 9.00
N GLU A 3 16.21 -16.49 10.02
CA GLU A 3 16.09 -17.96 9.90
C GLU A 3 14.69 -18.40 9.49
N TRP A 4 13.66 -17.73 9.99
CA TRP A 4 12.27 -18.01 9.62
C TRP A 4 11.99 -17.63 8.17
N VAL A 5 12.46 -16.45 7.73
CA VAL A 5 12.31 -16.00 6.33
C VAL A 5 13.00 -16.99 5.39
N ASN A 6 14.25 -17.37 5.66
CA ASN A 6 14.98 -18.32 4.84
C ASN A 6 14.30 -19.71 4.80
N ALA A 7 13.74 -20.18 5.92
CA ALA A 7 12.98 -21.42 5.95
C ALA A 7 11.70 -21.34 5.11
N LEU A 8 11.00 -20.19 5.13
CA LEU A 8 9.82 -19.97 4.30
C LEU A 8 10.18 -19.95 2.82
N GLN A 9 11.25 -19.25 2.42
CA GLN A 9 11.70 -19.25 1.04
C GLN A 9 12.08 -20.65 0.54
N THR A 10 12.80 -21.42 1.37
CA THR A 10 13.11 -22.84 1.08
C THR A 10 11.82 -23.67 0.89
N LEU A 11 10.79 -23.43 1.70
CA LEU A 11 9.50 -24.10 1.54
C LEU A 11 8.87 -23.73 0.19
N CYS A 12 8.85 -22.46 -0.18
CA CYS A 12 8.31 -21.97 -1.46
C CYS A 12 9.00 -22.65 -2.65
N GLU A 13 10.32 -22.75 -2.64
CA GLU A 13 11.06 -23.46 -3.68
C GLU A 13 10.73 -24.97 -3.75
N SER A 14 10.49 -25.61 -2.60
CA SER A 14 10.26 -27.04 -2.50
C SER A 14 8.85 -27.49 -2.88
N THR A 15 7.87 -26.60 -2.89
CA THR A 15 6.45 -26.94 -3.10
C THR A 15 6.07 -27.25 -4.54
N GLY A 16 6.98 -27.08 -5.50
CA GLY A 16 6.72 -27.34 -6.92
C GLY A 16 5.78 -26.32 -7.60
N ASN A 17 5.40 -25.25 -6.93
CA ASN A 17 4.57 -24.16 -7.46
C ASN A 17 5.44 -23.08 -8.13
N TRP A 18 6.23 -23.48 -9.12
CA TRP A 18 7.14 -22.61 -9.87
C TRP A 18 8.23 -21.93 -9.03
N GLY A 19 8.37 -22.27 -7.74
CA GLY A 19 9.33 -21.65 -6.84
C GLY A 19 9.07 -20.17 -6.59
N ILE A 20 7.81 -19.73 -6.68
CA ILE A 20 7.45 -18.32 -6.45
C ILE A 20 7.82 -17.95 -5.01
N PRO A 21 8.73 -16.97 -4.80
CA PRO A 21 9.16 -16.59 -3.47
C PRO A 21 8.05 -15.91 -2.66
N ALA A 22 8.12 -15.99 -1.34
CA ALA A 22 7.21 -15.28 -0.47
C ALA A 22 7.60 -13.81 -0.39
N THR A 23 6.65 -12.90 -0.59
CA THR A 23 6.79 -11.48 -0.26
C THR A 23 6.59 -11.28 1.24
N ILE A 24 7.57 -10.71 1.92
CA ILE A 24 7.45 -10.33 3.33
C ILE A 24 7.14 -8.85 3.41
N SER A 25 6.00 -8.52 3.98
CA SER A 25 5.55 -7.14 4.17
C SER A 25 5.48 -6.76 5.64
N VAL A 26 5.61 -5.48 5.92
CA VAL A 26 5.52 -4.91 7.28
C VAL A 26 4.93 -3.51 7.22
N ASP A 27 4.23 -3.11 8.29
CA ASP A 27 3.78 -1.73 8.48
C ASP A 27 4.96 -0.78 8.76
N PRO A 28 4.82 0.54 8.49
CA PRO A 28 5.82 1.53 8.84
C PRO A 28 6.18 1.52 10.32
N ASN A 29 7.39 1.99 10.63
CA ASN A 29 7.89 2.15 12.00
C ASN A 29 8.07 0.85 12.81
N HIS A 30 8.13 -0.31 12.16
CA HIS A 30 8.40 -1.60 12.80
C HIS A 30 9.90 -2.00 12.80
N ILE A 31 10.78 -1.07 12.49
CA ILE A 31 12.23 -1.19 12.66
C ILE A 31 12.71 -0.27 13.78
N SER A 32 13.88 -0.57 14.31
CA SER A 32 14.49 0.24 15.39
C SER A 32 14.93 1.62 14.88
N HIS A 33 14.87 2.61 15.76
CA HIS A 33 15.43 3.95 15.51
C HIS A 33 14.79 4.74 14.38
N THR A 34 13.47 4.57 14.16
CA THR A 34 12.72 5.42 13.23
C THR A 34 12.01 6.55 13.96
N ILE A 35 11.76 7.63 13.22
CA ILE A 35 10.86 8.72 13.63
C ILE A 35 9.54 8.56 12.87
N ASP A 36 8.43 9.03 13.47
CA ASP A 36 7.16 9.05 12.76
C ASP A 36 7.12 10.12 11.65
N GLN A 37 6.19 9.97 10.73
CA GLN A 37 6.08 10.83 9.56
C GLN A 37 5.83 12.30 9.94
N ASN A 38 5.04 12.57 10.98
CA ASN A 38 4.75 13.93 11.43
C ASN A 38 6.01 14.59 12.01
N SER A 39 6.80 13.84 12.79
CA SER A 39 8.10 14.31 13.30
C SER A 39 9.07 14.61 12.18
N LEU A 40 9.15 13.75 11.15
CA LEU A 40 9.95 14.00 9.96
C LEU A 40 9.47 15.26 9.23
N ALA A 41 8.17 15.42 9.03
CA ALA A 41 7.61 16.61 8.37
C ALA A 41 7.94 17.91 9.12
N SER A 42 8.07 17.85 10.44
CA SER A 42 8.44 19.01 11.28
C SER A 42 9.85 19.53 11.00
N THR A 43 10.70 18.75 10.33
CA THR A 43 12.03 19.21 9.87
C THR A 43 11.96 20.05 8.59
N PHE A 44 10.88 19.95 7.81
CA PHE A 44 10.73 20.51 6.47
C PHE A 44 11.86 20.09 5.49
N SER A 45 12.52 18.98 5.78
CA SER A 45 13.69 18.52 5.03
C SER A 45 13.33 17.37 4.09
N VAL A 46 13.30 17.65 2.80
CA VAL A 46 13.13 16.64 1.73
C VAL A 46 14.36 15.72 1.68
N GLU A 47 15.54 16.24 1.98
CA GLU A 47 16.78 15.45 2.04
C GLU A 47 16.74 14.43 3.19
N ASP A 48 16.26 14.82 4.38
CA ASP A 48 16.12 13.89 5.50
C ASP A 48 15.08 12.79 5.18
N ALA A 49 13.99 13.14 4.49
CA ALA A 49 13.00 12.16 4.06
C ALA A 49 13.60 11.13 3.08
N PHE A 50 14.39 11.60 2.11
CA PHE A 50 15.10 10.72 1.17
C PHE A 50 16.09 9.80 1.88
N ASN A 51 16.96 10.36 2.73
CA ASN A 51 17.97 9.61 3.46
C ASN A 51 17.34 8.57 4.39
N LEU A 52 16.21 8.92 5.03
CA LEU A 52 15.44 7.97 5.85
C LEU A 52 14.89 6.83 5.01
N GLY A 53 14.39 7.11 3.80
CA GLY A 53 13.93 6.07 2.86
C GLY A 53 15.04 5.09 2.49
N VAL A 54 16.23 5.59 2.15
CA VAL A 54 17.41 4.76 1.85
C VAL A 54 17.82 3.90 3.05
N GLU A 55 17.86 4.50 4.25
CA GLU A 55 18.23 3.77 5.46
C GLU A 55 17.19 2.71 5.83
N HIS A 56 15.91 3.02 5.69
CA HIS A 56 14.82 2.06 5.92
C HIS A 56 14.88 0.89 4.93
N ALA A 57 15.18 1.14 3.65
CA ALA A 57 15.37 0.08 2.67
C ALA A 57 16.43 -0.92 3.10
N LYS A 58 17.60 -0.44 3.52
CA LYS A 58 18.71 -1.28 4.02
C LYS A 58 18.28 -2.15 5.21
N GLN A 59 17.59 -1.55 6.19
CA GLN A 59 17.17 -2.27 7.40
C GLN A 59 16.07 -3.28 7.10
N TYR A 60 15.09 -2.94 6.27
CA TYR A 60 14.03 -3.86 5.83
C TYR A 60 14.61 -5.04 5.04
N ARG A 61 15.46 -4.77 4.06
CA ARG A 61 16.10 -5.82 3.26
C ARG A 61 16.97 -6.75 4.11
N ALA A 62 17.69 -6.21 5.07
CA ALA A 62 18.53 -7.01 5.98
C ALA A 62 17.74 -8.07 6.77
N VAL A 63 16.44 -7.88 6.98
CA VAL A 63 15.57 -8.86 7.66
C VAL A 63 14.58 -9.57 6.72
N GLY A 64 14.70 -9.35 5.40
CA GLY A 64 13.93 -10.00 4.35
C GLY A 64 12.59 -9.36 4.01
N VAL A 65 12.35 -8.18 4.50
CA VAL A 65 11.18 -7.40 4.12
C VAL A 65 11.43 -6.78 2.75
N THR A 66 10.53 -7.05 1.80
CA THR A 66 10.58 -6.54 0.42
C THR A 66 9.43 -5.64 0.06
N MET A 67 8.44 -5.51 0.96
CA MET A 67 7.29 -4.64 0.77
C MET A 67 6.99 -3.87 2.05
N LEU A 68 6.92 -2.55 1.96
CA LEU A 68 6.47 -1.70 3.04
C LEU A 68 4.98 -1.37 2.84
N LEU A 69 4.13 -1.68 3.81
CA LEU A 69 2.72 -1.26 3.83
C LEU A 69 2.64 0.22 4.25
N GLY A 70 3.21 1.06 3.43
CA GLY A 70 3.41 2.49 3.65
C GLY A 70 4.29 3.12 2.58
N PRO A 71 4.62 4.41 2.75
CA PRO A 71 4.29 5.28 3.89
C PRO A 71 2.81 5.70 3.92
N GLN A 72 2.34 6.16 5.08
CA GLN A 72 1.06 6.84 5.17
C GLN A 72 1.25 8.28 4.70
N ILE A 73 0.69 8.62 3.53
CA ILE A 73 0.91 9.91 2.86
C ILE A 73 -0.34 10.79 2.81
N GLY A 74 -1.46 10.29 3.32
CA GLY A 74 -2.68 11.07 3.43
C GLY A 74 -2.45 12.34 4.26
N ILE A 75 -3.07 13.46 3.87
CA ILE A 75 -2.95 14.73 4.60
C ILE A 75 -3.91 14.75 5.80
N GLY A 76 -3.40 15.10 6.98
CA GLY A 76 -4.17 15.17 8.23
C GLY A 76 -4.95 16.47 8.36
N THR A 77 -6.15 16.56 7.78
CA THR A 77 -6.98 17.77 7.84
C THR A 77 -7.90 17.81 9.05
N GLU A 78 -8.04 16.72 9.81
CA GLU A 78 -8.78 16.65 11.06
C GLU A 78 -7.79 16.60 12.26
N PRO A 79 -7.68 17.68 13.04
CA PRO A 79 -6.68 17.76 14.14
C PRO A 79 -6.87 16.73 15.26
N LEU A 80 -8.07 16.18 15.40
CA LEU A 80 -8.40 15.17 16.41
C LEU A 80 -8.18 13.74 15.93
N MET A 81 -7.66 13.57 14.71
CA MET A 81 -7.38 12.27 14.13
C MET A 81 -6.49 11.42 15.04
N THR A 82 -6.94 10.22 15.41
CA THR A 82 -6.23 9.34 16.35
C THR A 82 -4.90 8.80 15.77
N ARG A 83 -4.74 8.80 14.45
CA ARG A 83 -3.53 8.34 13.73
C ARG A 83 -2.74 9.49 13.12
N ALA A 84 -2.85 10.71 13.68
CA ALA A 84 -2.21 11.91 13.13
C ALA A 84 -0.68 11.79 12.98
N THR A 85 -0.01 11.02 13.85
CA THR A 85 1.44 10.79 13.76
C THR A 85 1.85 9.98 12.52
N GLY A 86 0.92 9.25 11.91
CA GLY A 86 1.14 8.52 10.66
C GLY A 86 1.12 9.42 9.42
N ALA A 87 0.37 10.53 9.45
CA ALA A 87 0.35 11.51 8.36
C ALA A 87 1.56 12.45 8.44
N TYR A 88 2.09 12.86 7.29
CA TYR A 88 3.18 13.85 7.29
C TYR A 88 2.72 15.20 7.83
N THR A 89 1.65 15.75 7.25
CA THR A 89 1.20 17.12 7.52
C THR A 89 -0.21 17.33 6.98
N GLU A 90 -0.81 18.49 7.30
CA GLU A 90 -2.03 18.98 6.65
C GLU A 90 -1.77 19.70 5.32
N ASP A 91 -0.51 20.08 5.02
CA ASP A 91 -0.13 20.75 3.78
C ASP A 91 0.09 19.73 2.65
N PRO A 92 -0.76 19.73 1.60
CA PRO A 92 -0.64 18.73 0.52
C PRO A 92 0.63 18.87 -0.31
N ALA A 93 1.23 20.06 -0.41
CA ALA A 93 2.47 20.26 -1.16
C ALA A 93 3.68 19.71 -0.39
N LEU A 94 3.75 19.96 0.92
CA LEU A 94 4.79 19.38 1.77
C LEU A 94 4.66 17.86 1.85
N ALA A 95 3.43 17.33 2.03
CA ALA A 95 3.17 15.89 2.03
C ALA A 95 3.63 15.23 0.73
N ARG A 96 3.32 15.85 -0.42
CA ARG A 96 3.79 15.42 -1.75
C ARG A 96 5.33 15.33 -1.80
N ASP A 97 6.02 16.41 -1.43
CA ASP A 97 7.47 16.50 -1.58
C ASP A 97 8.20 15.50 -0.67
N LEU A 98 7.71 15.32 0.57
CA LEU A 98 8.25 14.34 1.50
C LEU A 98 7.95 12.90 1.09
N ALA A 99 6.74 12.65 0.57
CA ALA A 99 6.35 11.32 0.07
C ALA A 99 7.19 10.91 -1.15
N ASP A 100 7.38 11.81 -2.14
CA ASP A 100 8.25 11.56 -3.29
C ASP A 100 9.68 11.21 -2.85
N ALA A 101 10.25 12.01 -1.95
CA ALA A 101 11.61 11.80 -1.47
C ALA A 101 11.77 10.48 -0.72
N TYR A 102 10.91 10.22 0.25
CA TYR A 102 10.97 8.99 1.05
C TYR A 102 10.79 7.73 0.19
N ILE A 103 9.75 7.71 -0.67
CA ILE A 103 9.47 6.56 -1.53
C ILE A 103 10.60 6.37 -2.56
N SER A 104 11.15 7.45 -3.12
CA SER A 104 12.30 7.39 -4.02
C SER A 104 13.51 6.76 -3.35
N GLY A 105 13.84 7.18 -2.12
CA GLY A 105 14.92 6.59 -1.35
C GLY A 105 14.71 5.11 -1.03
N LEU A 106 13.46 4.73 -0.72
CA LEU A 106 13.08 3.37 -0.34
C LEU A 106 13.08 2.39 -1.51
N GLN A 107 12.58 2.81 -2.68
CA GLN A 107 12.34 1.92 -3.81
C GLN A 107 13.52 1.75 -4.75
N SER A 108 14.37 2.75 -4.91
CA SER A 108 15.52 2.63 -5.79
C SER A 108 16.72 1.99 -5.10
N THR A 109 17.46 1.19 -5.87
CA THR A 109 18.80 0.75 -5.51
C THR A 109 19.79 1.88 -5.81
N TRP A 110 20.60 2.26 -4.84
CA TRP A 110 21.54 3.36 -4.94
C TRP A 110 22.98 2.85 -4.91
N ALA A 111 23.78 3.25 -5.89
CA ALA A 111 25.22 2.98 -5.86
C ALA A 111 25.93 3.84 -4.79
N GLU A 112 27.13 3.44 -4.39
CA GLU A 112 27.94 4.18 -3.37
C GLU A 112 28.20 5.64 -3.75
N ASP A 113 28.25 5.96 -5.04
CA ASP A 113 28.45 7.32 -5.54
C ASP A 113 27.15 8.14 -5.66
N GLY A 114 26.02 7.56 -5.23
CA GLY A 114 24.70 8.16 -5.29
C GLY A 114 23.99 8.02 -6.64
N THR A 115 24.51 7.20 -7.55
CA THR A 115 23.84 6.92 -8.82
C THR A 115 22.60 6.06 -8.59
N ASP A 116 21.45 6.48 -9.14
CA ASP A 116 20.20 5.71 -9.14
C ASP A 116 20.27 4.56 -10.17
N LEU A 117 20.15 3.34 -9.68
CA LEU A 117 20.15 2.11 -10.47
C LEU A 117 18.74 1.57 -10.76
N GLY A 118 17.73 2.24 -10.24
CA GLY A 118 16.33 1.80 -10.35
C GLY A 118 16.00 0.62 -9.45
N TRP A 119 15.09 -0.23 -9.89
CA TRP A 119 14.69 -1.43 -9.15
C TRP A 119 15.83 -2.45 -9.06
N GLY A 120 15.96 -3.10 -7.91
CA GLY A 120 16.97 -4.12 -7.67
C GLY A 120 16.89 -4.78 -6.29
N GLU A 121 17.96 -5.49 -5.89
CA GLU A 121 18.01 -6.28 -4.65
C GLU A 121 17.93 -5.43 -3.37
N ASP A 122 18.26 -4.14 -3.42
CA ASP A 122 18.12 -3.24 -2.26
C ASP A 122 16.75 -2.55 -2.21
N SER A 123 15.92 -2.73 -3.23
CA SER A 123 14.60 -2.10 -3.32
C SER A 123 13.61 -2.69 -2.32
N VAL A 124 12.80 -1.82 -1.71
CA VAL A 124 11.61 -2.19 -0.95
C VAL A 124 10.40 -1.55 -1.62
N TYR A 125 9.45 -2.36 -2.06
CA TYR A 125 8.25 -1.89 -2.74
C TYR A 125 7.35 -1.15 -1.77
N ALA A 126 7.08 0.13 -2.01
CA ALA A 126 6.19 0.94 -1.18
C ALA A 126 4.72 0.73 -1.56
N ILE A 127 3.84 0.63 -0.56
CA ILE A 127 2.39 0.66 -0.72
C ILE A 127 1.88 1.93 -0.05
N ALA A 128 1.78 3.00 -0.82
CA ALA A 128 1.31 4.30 -0.31
C ALA A 128 -0.12 4.19 0.24
N LYS A 129 -0.36 4.73 1.44
CA LYS A 129 -1.64 4.57 2.14
C LYS A 129 -2.06 5.84 2.90
N HIS A 130 -3.35 5.96 3.29
CA HIS A 130 -4.47 5.15 2.81
C HIS A 130 -5.24 5.95 1.77
N TYR A 131 -5.35 5.43 0.58
CA TYR A 131 -5.99 6.07 -0.55
C TYR A 131 -7.52 5.99 -0.44
N VAL A 132 -8.25 7.07 -0.43
CA VAL A 132 -7.90 8.46 -0.24
C VAL A 132 -8.89 9.08 0.73
N GLY A 133 -8.36 9.89 1.64
CA GLY A 133 -9.17 10.66 2.58
C GLY A 133 -8.99 10.33 4.06
N ASP A 134 -8.15 9.36 4.41
CA ASP A 134 -7.93 8.86 5.77
C ASP A 134 -7.52 9.94 6.80
N GLY A 135 -7.09 11.10 6.35
CA GLY A 135 -6.78 12.26 7.20
C GLY A 135 -7.95 13.21 7.47
N ALA A 136 -9.16 12.87 7.00
CA ALA A 136 -10.39 13.65 7.18
C ALA A 136 -11.51 12.90 7.93
N PRO A 137 -11.21 12.07 8.97
CA PRO A 137 -12.23 11.28 9.62
C PRO A 137 -13.22 12.16 10.39
N GLU A 138 -14.52 11.85 10.32
CA GLU A 138 -15.56 12.61 11.01
C GLU A 138 -15.33 12.69 12.52
N GLY A 139 -15.01 13.89 13.02
CA GLY A 139 -14.73 14.16 14.42
C GLY A 139 -13.51 13.41 14.98
N GLY A 140 -12.53 13.13 14.13
CA GLY A 140 -11.27 12.50 14.50
C GLY A 140 -11.36 11.00 14.86
N ARG A 141 -12.49 10.36 14.61
CA ARG A 141 -12.72 8.97 14.99
C ARG A 141 -11.96 8.02 14.07
N ASN A 142 -11.52 6.91 14.67
CA ASN A 142 -10.77 5.88 13.95
C ASN A 142 -11.69 5.06 13.04
N ASP A 143 -11.32 4.93 11.77
CA ASP A 143 -12.03 4.17 10.73
C ASP A 143 -11.99 2.63 10.92
N HIS A 144 -11.23 2.14 11.91
CA HIS A 144 -11.33 0.74 12.36
C HIS A 144 -12.57 0.47 13.21
N MET A 145 -13.41 1.47 13.44
CA MET A 145 -14.65 1.38 14.21
C MET A 145 -15.81 1.99 13.44
N ASP A 146 -17.00 1.40 13.54
CA ASP A 146 -18.22 1.91 12.88
C ASP A 146 -18.48 3.40 13.12
N ALA A 147 -18.15 3.90 14.30
CA ALA A 147 -18.31 5.31 14.63
C ALA A 147 -17.39 6.25 13.85
N GLY A 148 -16.34 5.71 13.22
CA GLY A 148 -15.34 6.45 12.44
C GLY A 148 -15.36 6.13 10.95
N LYS A 149 -16.38 5.46 10.46
CA LYS A 149 -16.45 4.96 9.08
C LYS A 149 -16.57 6.01 7.97
N PHE A 150 -16.68 7.29 8.31
CA PHE A 150 -16.81 8.35 7.32
C PHE A 150 -15.62 9.30 7.33
N ASP A 151 -15.05 9.51 6.15
CA ASP A 151 -14.22 10.67 5.87
C ASP A 151 -15.09 11.80 5.33
N VAL A 152 -14.92 13.00 5.86
CA VAL A 152 -15.76 14.16 5.54
C VAL A 152 -14.90 15.34 5.10
N PHE A 153 -15.37 16.06 4.09
CA PHE A 153 -14.63 17.16 3.47
C PHE A 153 -15.45 18.47 3.56
N PRO A 154 -15.61 19.06 4.77
CA PRO A 154 -16.49 20.20 4.96
C PRO A 154 -16.03 21.46 4.19
N GLY A 155 -14.76 21.54 3.83
CA GLY A 155 -14.18 22.60 3.01
C GLY A 155 -14.22 22.31 1.51
N TYR A 156 -14.87 21.24 1.06
CA TYR A 156 -14.84 20.78 -0.35
C TYR A 156 -13.42 20.61 -0.88
N ASN A 157 -12.54 20.05 -0.05
CA ASN A 157 -11.10 19.95 -0.30
C ASN A 157 -10.64 18.51 -0.61
N PHE A 158 -11.52 17.67 -1.12
CA PHE A 158 -11.19 16.27 -1.47
C PHE A 158 -10.00 16.20 -2.43
N GLU A 159 -9.93 17.08 -3.42
CA GLU A 159 -8.85 17.13 -4.41
C GLU A 159 -7.48 17.40 -3.77
N ALA A 160 -7.42 18.09 -2.63
CA ALA A 160 -6.17 18.30 -1.91
C ALA A 160 -5.60 16.98 -1.36
N HIS A 161 -6.47 16.04 -0.99
CA HIS A 161 -6.08 14.70 -0.52
C HIS A 161 -5.53 13.81 -1.64
N LEU A 162 -5.83 14.11 -2.91
CA LEU A 162 -5.29 13.39 -4.06
C LEU A 162 -3.83 13.76 -4.37
N ILE A 163 -3.39 14.97 -4.02
CA ILE A 163 -2.08 15.52 -4.40
C ILE A 163 -0.90 14.62 -3.98
N PRO A 164 -0.78 14.13 -2.74
CA PRO A 164 0.34 13.26 -2.35
C PRO A 164 0.36 11.93 -3.12
N PHE A 165 -0.79 11.46 -3.57
CA PHE A 165 -0.89 10.23 -4.35
C PHE A 165 -0.53 10.47 -5.82
N PHE A 166 -1.25 11.34 -6.53
CA PHE A 166 -1.08 11.52 -7.96
C PHE A 166 0.17 12.30 -8.35
N ASP A 167 0.58 13.29 -7.54
CA ASP A 167 1.73 14.14 -7.85
C ASP A 167 3.04 13.65 -7.23
N ALA A 168 2.98 12.59 -6.37
CA ALA A 168 4.16 11.95 -5.79
C ALA A 168 4.12 10.44 -5.94
N ALA A 169 3.39 9.69 -5.11
CA ALA A 169 3.48 8.23 -5.06
C ALA A 169 3.24 7.53 -6.41
N PHE A 170 2.36 8.06 -7.25
CA PHE A 170 2.06 7.54 -8.59
C PHE A 170 2.85 8.20 -9.71
N ASN A 171 3.75 9.13 -9.38
CA ASN A 171 4.57 9.85 -10.36
C ASN A 171 5.86 10.36 -9.71
N LEU A 172 6.66 9.45 -9.16
CA LEU A 172 7.91 9.75 -8.50
C LEU A 172 8.87 10.51 -9.42
N LYS A 173 9.42 11.60 -8.92
CA LYS A 173 10.36 12.47 -9.63
C LYS A 173 11.78 12.32 -9.10
N GLY A 174 11.90 11.86 -7.86
CA GLY A 174 13.16 11.70 -7.15
C GLY A 174 13.96 10.45 -7.54
N SER A 175 13.35 9.51 -8.31
CA SER A 175 14.00 8.24 -8.66
C SER A 175 13.61 7.71 -10.05
N MET A 176 14.31 6.65 -10.47
CA MET A 176 13.98 5.89 -11.69
C MET A 176 12.76 4.98 -11.51
N THR A 177 12.38 4.63 -10.28
CA THR A 177 11.28 3.70 -9.94
C THR A 177 9.91 4.38 -10.00
N LYS A 178 9.53 5.11 -10.81
CA LYS A 178 8.43 6.02 -11.11
C LYS A 178 7.11 5.90 -10.33
N GLU A 179 6.76 4.75 -9.76
CA GLU A 179 5.44 4.51 -9.21
C GLU A 179 5.48 3.57 -7.99
N ALA A 180 4.74 3.90 -6.94
CA ALA A 180 4.51 3.05 -5.79
C ALA A 180 3.20 2.28 -5.93
N GLY A 181 3.02 1.21 -5.16
CA GLY A 181 1.73 0.58 -4.94
C GLY A 181 0.80 1.45 -4.11
N VAL A 182 -0.46 1.05 -3.99
CA VAL A 182 -1.48 1.79 -3.25
C VAL A 182 -2.37 0.90 -2.39
N MET A 183 -2.74 1.40 -1.22
CA MET A 183 -3.73 0.77 -0.34
C MET A 183 -4.92 1.72 -0.15
N PRO A 184 -6.11 1.35 -0.70
CA PRO A 184 -7.34 2.08 -0.41
C PRO A 184 -7.68 2.03 1.08
N ASN A 185 -8.24 3.14 1.59
CA ASN A 185 -8.63 3.25 3.00
C ASN A 185 -9.92 2.46 3.32
N TYR A 186 -10.17 2.22 4.60
CA TYR A 186 -11.43 1.61 5.06
C TYR A 186 -12.63 2.52 4.84
N ALA A 187 -12.46 3.81 5.04
CA ALA A 187 -13.55 4.75 5.22
C ALA A 187 -14.35 5.02 3.94
N ILE A 188 -15.61 5.32 4.18
CA ILE A 188 -16.54 5.87 3.18
C ILE A 188 -16.23 7.35 2.99
N SER A 189 -15.87 7.77 1.78
CA SER A 189 -15.79 9.21 1.48
C SER A 189 -17.18 9.79 1.36
N TYR A 190 -17.51 10.74 2.24
CA TYR A 190 -18.84 11.33 2.29
C TYR A 190 -18.85 12.76 1.74
N SER A 191 -19.71 12.99 0.77
CA SER A 191 -20.12 14.32 0.35
C SER A 191 -21.63 14.47 0.48
N ARG A 192 -22.07 15.67 0.86
CA ARG A 192 -23.49 15.95 1.07
C ARG A 192 -24.32 15.88 -0.23
N ASP A 193 -23.69 16.16 -1.35
CA ASP A 193 -24.29 16.18 -2.70
C ASP A 193 -24.09 14.90 -3.49
N GLY A 194 -23.44 13.88 -2.89
CA GLY A 194 -23.16 12.61 -3.54
C GLY A 194 -22.04 12.65 -4.57
N SER A 195 -21.27 13.76 -4.65
CA SER A 195 -20.20 13.93 -5.65
C SER A 195 -19.00 12.98 -5.47
N LEU A 196 -18.88 12.33 -4.30
CA LEU A 196 -17.80 11.37 -4.01
C LEU A 196 -18.22 9.90 -4.18
N GLY A 197 -19.30 9.66 -4.92
CA GLY A 197 -19.76 8.32 -5.27
C GLY A 197 -20.61 7.64 -4.21
N GLU A 198 -20.59 6.33 -4.23
CA GLU A 198 -21.36 5.45 -3.36
C GLU A 198 -20.86 5.48 -1.91
N LEU A 199 -21.77 5.17 -0.98
CA LEU A 199 -21.44 5.08 0.45
C LEU A 199 -20.83 3.71 0.80
N VAL A 200 -19.66 3.42 0.24
CA VAL A 200 -18.91 2.18 0.46
C VAL A 200 -17.44 2.47 0.81
N GLY A 201 -16.78 1.51 1.44
CA GLY A 201 -15.36 1.60 1.76
C GLY A 201 -14.47 1.82 0.53
N GLY A 202 -13.27 2.35 0.75
CA GLY A 202 -12.41 2.85 -0.34
C GLY A 202 -12.16 1.87 -1.48
N ALA A 203 -11.85 0.62 -1.17
CA ALA A 203 -11.59 -0.40 -2.20
C ALA A 203 -12.83 -0.85 -2.98
N TYR A 204 -14.03 -0.63 -2.44
CA TYR A 204 -15.29 -0.93 -3.09
C TYR A 204 -15.87 0.24 -3.89
N SER A 205 -15.32 1.43 -3.73
CA SER A 205 -15.83 2.65 -4.35
C SER A 205 -15.45 2.74 -5.82
N HIS A 206 -16.43 2.64 -6.72
CA HIS A 206 -16.20 2.85 -8.15
C HIS A 206 -15.66 4.25 -8.43
N TYR A 207 -16.05 5.25 -7.65
CA TYR A 207 -15.52 6.60 -7.81
C TYR A 207 -14.01 6.66 -7.50
N LYS A 208 -13.58 6.19 -6.31
CA LYS A 208 -12.17 6.23 -5.93
C LYS A 208 -11.30 5.35 -6.83
N MET A 209 -11.73 4.11 -7.06
CA MET A 209 -10.99 3.17 -7.92
C MET A 209 -11.00 3.64 -9.38
N GLY A 210 -12.10 4.26 -9.83
CA GLY A 210 -12.21 4.89 -11.14
C GLY A 210 -11.17 5.99 -11.38
N LEU A 211 -10.86 6.80 -10.36
CA LEU A 211 -9.80 7.81 -10.46
C LEU A 211 -8.42 7.20 -10.75
N LEU A 212 -8.11 6.01 -10.24
CA LEU A 212 -6.87 5.30 -10.58
C LEU A 212 -6.84 4.93 -12.06
N THR A 213 -7.93 4.35 -12.57
CA THR A 213 -8.07 3.97 -13.99
C THR A 213 -8.02 5.18 -14.91
N GLU A 214 -8.74 6.25 -14.59
CA GLU A 214 -8.78 7.49 -15.38
C GLU A 214 -7.42 8.17 -15.49
N ASN A 215 -6.56 8.01 -14.47
CA ASN A 215 -5.20 8.52 -14.46
C ASN A 215 -4.16 7.50 -14.92
N ASN A 216 -4.60 6.38 -15.50
CA ASN A 216 -3.73 5.33 -16.04
C ASN A 216 -2.72 4.80 -15.02
N TYR A 217 -3.14 4.65 -13.76
CA TYR A 217 -2.30 4.09 -12.70
C TYR A 217 -1.93 2.64 -13.02
N GLN A 218 -0.64 2.31 -12.89
CA GLN A 218 -0.08 1.00 -13.23
C GLN A 218 0.56 0.29 -12.03
N GLY A 219 0.46 0.86 -10.83
CA GLY A 219 1.02 0.28 -9.61
C GLY A 219 0.20 -0.88 -9.06
N PHE A 220 0.74 -1.54 -8.06
CA PHE A 220 0.08 -2.64 -7.36
C PHE A 220 -1.00 -2.13 -6.39
N ILE A 221 -2.21 -2.68 -6.46
CA ILE A 221 -3.35 -2.32 -5.61
C ILE A 221 -3.59 -3.43 -4.59
N LEU A 222 -3.28 -3.15 -3.34
CA LEU A 222 -3.45 -4.04 -2.19
C LEU A 222 -4.49 -3.43 -1.24
N THR A 223 -5.56 -4.15 -0.91
CA THR A 223 -6.54 -3.64 0.05
C THR A 223 -5.96 -3.50 1.46
N ASP A 224 -6.58 -2.67 2.27
CA ASP A 224 -6.38 -2.75 3.71
C ASP A 224 -6.95 -4.08 4.26
N TRP A 225 -6.68 -4.40 5.52
CA TRP A 225 -6.82 -5.75 6.07
C TRP A 225 -8.27 -6.13 6.36
N GLN A 226 -8.62 -7.38 6.03
CA GLN A 226 -9.84 -8.06 6.45
C GLN A 226 -11.15 -7.42 5.97
N ILE A 227 -11.15 -6.58 4.96
CA ILE A 227 -12.36 -5.89 4.49
C ILE A 227 -13.41 -6.83 3.88
N THR A 228 -13.06 -8.09 3.60
CA THR A 228 -14.00 -9.12 3.14
C THR A 228 -14.65 -9.90 4.28
N ASN A 229 -14.13 -9.80 5.51
CA ASN A 229 -14.54 -10.64 6.65
C ASN A 229 -15.73 -10.04 7.38
N ASP A 230 -16.69 -10.89 7.77
CA ASP A 230 -17.84 -10.46 8.55
C ASP A 230 -17.45 -9.79 9.87
N GLY A 231 -18.13 -8.72 10.21
CA GLY A 231 -17.88 -7.95 11.44
C GLY A 231 -16.58 -7.16 11.46
N GLN A 232 -15.93 -7.01 10.30
CA GLN A 232 -14.77 -6.15 10.11
C GLN A 232 -15.18 -4.86 9.35
N GLN A 233 -14.23 -4.15 8.75
CA GLN A 233 -14.46 -2.87 8.06
C GLN A 233 -15.10 -3.06 6.66
N THR A 234 -16.22 -3.74 6.60
CA THR A 234 -17.01 -4.01 5.38
C THR A 234 -18.01 -2.90 5.08
N TYR A 235 -17.60 -1.66 5.27
CA TYR A 235 -18.49 -0.49 5.22
C TYR A 235 -19.21 -0.33 3.89
N GLY A 236 -20.55 -0.34 3.98
CA GLY A 236 -21.47 -0.22 2.85
C GLY A 236 -21.68 -1.51 2.04
N VAL A 237 -20.99 -2.59 2.43
CA VAL A 237 -21.13 -3.93 1.82
C VAL A 237 -21.40 -5.03 2.86
N GLU A 238 -21.92 -4.62 4.02
CA GLU A 238 -22.17 -5.52 5.17
C GLU A 238 -23.16 -6.65 4.83
N GLU A 239 -24.14 -6.37 3.94
CA GLU A 239 -25.19 -7.32 3.56
C GLU A 239 -24.72 -8.37 2.52
N TYR A 240 -23.55 -8.17 1.90
CA TYR A 240 -22.98 -9.13 0.96
C TYR A 240 -22.26 -10.26 1.70
N THR A 241 -22.25 -11.45 1.10
CA THR A 241 -21.41 -12.57 1.56
C THR A 241 -19.93 -12.28 1.35
N THR A 242 -19.06 -13.03 2.02
CA THR A 242 -17.61 -12.92 1.81
C THR A 242 -17.23 -13.12 0.34
N ALA A 243 -17.82 -14.09 -0.34
CA ALA A 243 -17.59 -14.34 -1.77
C ALA A 243 -18.01 -13.18 -2.66
N GLU A 244 -19.20 -12.60 -2.41
CA GLU A 244 -19.67 -11.42 -3.14
C GLU A 244 -18.77 -10.21 -2.94
N ARG A 245 -18.22 -10.02 -1.71
CA ARG A 245 -17.23 -8.96 -1.44
C ARG A 245 -15.93 -9.18 -2.22
N TYR A 246 -15.46 -10.43 -2.34
CA TYR A 246 -14.32 -10.75 -3.23
C TYR A 246 -14.64 -10.41 -4.68
N ALA A 247 -15.81 -10.78 -5.20
CA ALA A 247 -16.23 -10.47 -6.56
C ALA A 247 -16.22 -8.95 -6.82
N LEU A 248 -16.78 -8.16 -5.89
CA LEU A 248 -16.77 -6.69 -5.98
C LEU A 248 -15.33 -6.13 -6.03
N LEU A 249 -14.41 -6.64 -5.22
CA LEU A 249 -13.00 -6.22 -5.23
C LEU A 249 -12.29 -6.58 -6.54
N TYR A 250 -12.52 -7.77 -7.08
CA TYR A 250 -11.95 -8.16 -8.36
C TYR A 250 -12.41 -7.22 -9.48
N MET A 251 -13.71 -6.96 -9.55
CA MET A 251 -14.29 -6.05 -10.54
C MET A 251 -13.88 -4.59 -10.34
N SER A 252 -13.52 -4.18 -9.11
CA SER A 252 -13.00 -2.84 -8.86
C SER A 252 -11.52 -2.65 -9.25
N GLY A 253 -10.83 -3.72 -9.68
CA GLY A 253 -9.43 -3.69 -10.11
C GLY A 253 -8.42 -3.88 -8.99
N VAL A 254 -8.84 -4.38 -7.82
CA VAL A 254 -7.92 -4.77 -6.73
C VAL A 254 -7.06 -5.96 -7.19
N HIS A 255 -5.75 -5.89 -6.93
CA HIS A 255 -4.81 -6.95 -7.31
C HIS A 255 -4.62 -7.99 -6.19
N GLN A 256 -4.70 -7.57 -4.93
CA GLN A 256 -4.60 -8.47 -3.78
C GLN A 256 -5.49 -8.01 -2.62
N VAL A 257 -6.16 -8.96 -1.98
CA VAL A 257 -6.93 -8.72 -0.76
C VAL A 257 -6.03 -8.92 0.45
N GLY A 258 -5.88 -7.89 1.27
CA GLY A 258 -5.04 -7.89 2.46
C GLY A 258 -5.70 -8.61 3.64
N GLY A 259 -4.88 -9.32 4.44
CA GLY A 259 -5.29 -9.88 5.74
C GLY A 259 -6.37 -10.97 5.68
N SER A 260 -6.66 -11.53 4.50
CA SER A 260 -7.60 -12.65 4.34
C SER A 260 -6.91 -13.88 3.79
N SER A 261 -7.34 -15.05 4.27
CA SER A 261 -6.86 -16.37 3.82
C SER A 261 -8.01 -17.31 3.47
N ASP A 262 -9.21 -16.79 3.24
CA ASP A 262 -10.40 -17.56 2.84
C ASP A 262 -10.35 -17.87 1.34
N ASN A 263 -9.61 -18.92 1.00
CA ASN A 263 -9.43 -19.33 -0.39
C ASN A 263 -10.73 -19.86 -1.02
N ASP A 264 -11.63 -20.43 -0.24
CA ASP A 264 -12.90 -20.96 -0.74
C ASP A 264 -13.82 -19.81 -1.14
N ALA A 265 -13.97 -18.80 -0.28
CA ALA A 265 -14.73 -17.59 -0.62
C ALA A 265 -14.08 -16.80 -1.77
N ALA A 266 -12.75 -16.75 -1.84
CA ALA A 266 -12.06 -16.12 -2.95
C ALA A 266 -12.32 -16.81 -4.29
N ALA A 267 -12.33 -18.15 -4.31
CA ALA A 267 -12.67 -18.95 -5.49
C ALA A 267 -14.13 -18.78 -5.89
N GLU A 268 -15.06 -18.84 -4.93
CA GLU A 268 -16.48 -18.59 -5.18
C GLU A 268 -16.71 -17.17 -5.72
N GLY A 269 -16.00 -16.16 -5.18
CA GLY A 269 -16.02 -14.79 -5.68
C GLY A 269 -15.55 -14.68 -7.13
N TYR A 270 -14.56 -15.46 -7.54
CA TYR A 270 -14.13 -15.53 -8.94
C TYR A 270 -15.24 -16.12 -9.85
N GLU A 271 -15.91 -17.20 -9.42
CA GLU A 271 -17.03 -17.77 -10.17
C GLU A 271 -18.19 -16.76 -10.35
N LEU A 272 -18.45 -15.92 -9.33
CA LEU A 272 -19.43 -14.83 -9.45
C LEU A 272 -19.00 -13.79 -10.50
N VAL A 273 -17.72 -13.48 -10.62
CA VAL A 273 -17.20 -12.61 -11.70
C VAL A 273 -17.35 -13.27 -13.07
N VAL A 274 -17.12 -14.58 -13.17
CA VAL A 274 -17.35 -15.33 -14.42
C VAL A 274 -18.81 -15.28 -14.82
N ASP A 275 -19.73 -15.45 -13.88
CA ASP A 275 -21.19 -15.40 -14.14
C ASP A 275 -21.63 -13.99 -14.60
N GLU A 276 -21.02 -12.93 -14.07
CA GLU A 276 -21.39 -11.54 -14.39
C GLU A 276 -20.73 -11.04 -15.70
N LEU A 277 -19.44 -11.29 -15.90
CA LEU A 277 -18.63 -10.71 -16.98
C LEU A 277 -18.24 -11.71 -18.09
N GLY A 278 -18.38 -13.00 -17.82
CA GLY A 278 -17.87 -14.08 -18.68
C GLY A 278 -16.43 -14.48 -18.39
N GLU A 279 -16.08 -15.71 -18.80
CA GLU A 279 -14.79 -16.35 -18.48
C GLU A 279 -13.56 -15.55 -19.01
N GLU A 280 -13.65 -14.99 -20.20
CA GLU A 280 -12.56 -14.24 -20.83
C GLU A 280 -12.17 -12.99 -20.03
N GLU A 281 -13.17 -12.20 -19.60
CA GLU A 281 -12.95 -10.98 -18.82
C GLU A 281 -12.52 -11.31 -17.38
N ALA A 282 -13.13 -12.31 -16.76
CA ALA A 282 -12.75 -12.78 -15.43
C ALA A 282 -11.28 -13.27 -15.41
N GLU A 283 -10.86 -14.05 -16.42
CA GLU A 283 -9.47 -14.48 -16.56
C GLU A 283 -8.52 -13.28 -16.77
N ALA A 284 -8.92 -12.29 -17.56
CA ALA A 284 -8.12 -11.08 -17.78
C ALA A 284 -7.89 -10.30 -16.47
N ILE A 285 -8.91 -10.16 -15.63
CA ILE A 285 -8.80 -9.54 -14.30
C ILE A 285 -7.79 -10.28 -13.42
N LEU A 286 -7.91 -11.61 -13.34
CA LEU A 286 -7.00 -12.43 -12.52
C LEU A 286 -5.56 -12.40 -13.03
N ARG A 287 -5.36 -12.42 -14.36
CA ARG A 287 -4.04 -12.29 -14.98
C ARG A 287 -3.41 -10.94 -14.70
N ASN A 288 -4.19 -9.86 -14.75
CA ASN A 288 -3.72 -8.53 -14.40
C ASN A 288 -3.29 -8.44 -12.94
N ALA A 289 -4.07 -8.99 -12.03
CA ALA A 289 -3.74 -9.04 -10.60
C ALA A 289 -2.43 -9.82 -10.36
N ALA A 290 -2.30 -11.00 -10.95
CA ALA A 290 -1.09 -11.82 -10.87
C ALA A 290 0.13 -11.11 -11.48
N TYR A 291 -0.05 -10.41 -12.61
CA TYR A 291 1.02 -9.64 -13.24
C TYR A 291 1.58 -8.57 -12.29
N HIS A 292 0.74 -7.75 -11.68
CA HIS A 292 1.20 -6.68 -10.79
C HIS A 292 1.85 -7.23 -9.52
N PHE A 293 1.32 -8.33 -8.96
CA PHE A 293 1.94 -9.01 -7.82
C PHE A 293 3.33 -9.54 -8.16
N LEU A 294 3.45 -10.32 -9.23
CA LEU A 294 4.73 -10.89 -9.65
C LEU A 294 5.73 -9.81 -10.06
N LEU A 295 5.25 -8.74 -10.74
CA LEU A 295 6.10 -7.62 -11.13
C LEU A 295 6.78 -6.99 -9.91
N SER A 296 6.04 -6.78 -8.80
CA SER A 296 6.61 -6.23 -7.57
C SER A 296 7.73 -7.10 -6.99
N GLN A 297 7.61 -8.42 -7.11
CA GLN A 297 8.65 -9.37 -6.69
C GLN A 297 9.89 -9.32 -7.58
N PHE A 298 9.71 -9.25 -8.91
CA PHE A 298 10.81 -9.08 -9.85
C PHE A 298 11.53 -7.75 -9.64
N GLN A 299 10.80 -6.68 -9.44
CA GLN A 299 11.35 -5.35 -9.18
C GLN A 299 12.24 -5.32 -7.93
N CYS A 300 11.92 -6.10 -6.91
CA CYS A 300 12.70 -6.21 -5.68
C CYS A 300 13.78 -7.31 -5.71
N GLY A 301 14.05 -7.91 -6.87
CA GLY A 301 15.08 -8.95 -7.01
C GLY A 301 14.83 -10.24 -6.24
N LEU A 302 13.56 -10.53 -5.88
CA LEU A 302 13.23 -11.72 -5.06
C LEU A 302 13.49 -13.05 -5.78
N TYR A 303 13.41 -13.07 -7.12
CA TYR A 303 13.68 -14.27 -7.91
C TYR A 303 15.18 -14.54 -8.07
N GLU A 304 15.99 -13.48 -8.04
CA GLU A 304 17.45 -13.56 -8.09
C GLU A 304 18.02 -14.01 -6.76
N ASN A 305 17.53 -13.41 -5.66
CA ASN A 305 18.02 -13.71 -4.31
C ASN A 305 16.92 -13.54 -3.25
N PRO A 306 16.16 -14.61 -2.90
CA PRO A 306 15.16 -14.58 -1.84
C PRO A 306 15.74 -14.77 -0.43
N TYR A 307 17.02 -15.15 -0.31
CA TYR A 307 17.67 -15.51 0.96
C TYR A 307 18.45 -14.35 1.57
N ILE A 308 18.59 -14.41 2.88
CA ILE A 308 19.26 -13.38 3.67
C ILE A 308 20.45 -13.98 4.39
N ASP A 309 21.56 -13.26 4.35
CA ASP A 309 22.73 -13.55 5.15
C ASP A 309 22.54 -13.09 6.60
N LEU A 310 22.67 -14.00 7.56
CA LEU A 310 22.43 -13.71 8.98
C LEU A 310 23.47 -12.75 9.56
N ASP A 311 24.74 -12.89 9.18
CA ASP A 311 25.82 -12.06 9.71
C ASP A 311 25.72 -10.64 9.14
N ALA A 312 25.43 -10.49 7.85
CA ALA A 312 25.16 -9.20 7.21
C ALA A 312 23.92 -8.51 7.82
N ALA A 313 22.85 -9.26 8.08
CA ALA A 313 21.65 -8.74 8.74
C ALA A 313 21.95 -8.21 10.15
N TYR A 314 22.79 -8.92 10.90
CA TYR A 314 23.20 -8.50 12.24
C TYR A 314 23.98 -7.19 12.21
N GLU A 315 24.93 -7.03 11.28
CA GLU A 315 25.72 -5.81 11.14
C GLU A 315 24.84 -4.59 10.80
N VAL A 316 23.86 -4.76 9.91
CA VAL A 316 22.97 -3.65 9.49
C VAL A 316 22.00 -3.24 10.59
N VAL A 317 21.40 -4.21 11.30
CA VAL A 317 20.29 -3.91 12.24
C VAL A 317 20.78 -3.63 13.65
N TRP A 318 21.90 -4.21 14.07
CA TRP A 318 22.34 -4.22 15.46
C TRP A 318 23.53 -3.33 15.75
N ASN A 319 24.39 -3.11 14.75
CA ASN A 319 25.62 -2.31 14.90
C ASN A 319 25.49 -0.90 14.27
N ASN A 320 24.31 -0.52 13.83
CA ASN A 320 24.05 0.79 13.21
C ASN A 320 23.69 1.84 14.26
#